data_fc142588e45509b808d4a42eb242db7a
#
_entry.id   fc142588e45509b808d4a42eb242db7a
#
_cell.length_a   1.000
_cell.length_b   1.000
_cell.length_c   1.000
_cell.angle_alpha   90.00
_cell.angle_beta   90.00
_cell.angle_gamma   90.00
#
_symmetry.space_group_name_H-M   'P 1'
#
loop_
_entity.id
_entity.type
_entity.pdbx_description
1 polymer ?
#
loop_
_entity_poly.entity_id
_entity_poly.type
_entity_poly.pdbx_seq_one_letter_code
_entity_poly.pdbx_strand_id
1 'polypeptide(L)'
;MRLLYPQEIEVFYLIPAVRKEFAVQLKKQGKEQREIAKLLGVTEAAISQYLNEKRATEIKLDRIIISKIKKSTKKVKSPIDIVGEIQEILAFIRQTRLICKYHHRFMKGIPKDCYVCFGYVKSRINKDRQK
;
A
#
# COMPACT_ATOMS: atom_id res chain seq x y z
N MET A 1 -17.00 -1.32 -19.03
CA MET A 1 -15.72 -1.07 -18.31
C MET A 1 -16.00 -0.63 -16.89
N ARG A 2 -15.47 -1.34 -15.93
CA ARG A 2 -15.62 -0.95 -14.52
C ARG A 2 -14.60 0.16 -14.21
N LEU A 3 -15.10 1.27 -13.69
CA LEU A 3 -14.26 2.39 -13.30
C LEU A 3 -13.73 2.16 -11.89
N LEU A 4 -12.41 2.06 -11.73
CA LEU A 4 -11.74 1.92 -10.44
C LEU A 4 -10.98 3.19 -10.12
N TYR A 5 -11.21 3.74 -8.94
CA TYR A 5 -10.48 4.90 -8.46
C TYR A 5 -9.17 4.47 -7.77
N PRO A 6 -8.14 5.33 -7.74
CA PRO A 6 -6.90 5.01 -7.03
C PRO A 6 -7.12 4.61 -5.57
N GLN A 7 -8.09 5.21 -4.90
CA GLN A 7 -8.44 4.87 -3.53
C GLN A 7 -8.96 3.42 -3.41
N GLU A 8 -9.68 2.94 -4.43
CA GLU A 8 -10.13 1.55 -4.45
C GLU A 8 -8.95 0.59 -4.64
N ILE A 9 -7.98 0.97 -5.47
CA ILE A 9 -6.74 0.19 -5.62
C ILE A 9 -6.00 0.12 -4.27
N GLU A 10 -5.93 1.22 -3.54
CA GLU A 10 -5.30 1.25 -2.22
C GLU A 10 -6.02 0.29 -1.25
N VAL A 11 -7.33 0.40 -1.14
CA VAL A 11 -8.13 -0.37 -0.17
C VAL A 11 -8.16 -1.86 -0.50
N PHE A 12 -8.39 -2.20 -1.75
CA PHE A 12 -8.60 -3.60 -2.13
C PHE A 12 -7.31 -4.37 -2.38
N TYR A 13 -6.24 -3.69 -2.79
CA TYR A 13 -5.01 -4.37 -3.23
C TYR A 13 -3.75 -3.93 -2.52
N LEU A 14 -3.51 -2.63 -2.38
CA LEU A 14 -2.25 -2.12 -1.82
C LEU A 14 -2.17 -2.30 -0.31
N ILE A 15 -3.20 -1.91 0.42
CA ILE A 15 -3.19 -2.05 1.88
C ILE A 15 -3.05 -3.53 2.29
N PRO A 16 -3.81 -4.47 1.70
CA PRO A 16 -3.59 -5.89 1.99
C PRO A 16 -2.18 -6.38 1.66
N ALA A 17 -1.63 -5.97 0.52
CA ALA A 17 -0.28 -6.37 0.11
C ALA A 17 0.80 -5.80 1.05
N VAL A 18 0.63 -4.56 1.51
CA VAL A 18 1.54 -3.92 2.47
C VAL A 18 1.46 -4.63 3.83
N ARG A 19 0.25 -4.95 4.31
CA ARG A 19 0.07 -5.74 5.55
C ARG A 19 0.78 -7.09 5.46
N LYS A 20 0.59 -7.78 4.35
CA LYS A 20 1.26 -9.05 4.09
C LYS A 20 2.78 -8.91 4.19
N GLU A 21 3.34 -7.90 3.53
CA GLU A 21 4.79 -7.68 3.55
C GLU A 21 5.29 -7.31 4.95
N PHE A 22 4.53 -6.52 5.72
CA PHE A 22 4.83 -6.28 7.14
C PHE A 22 4.89 -7.58 7.92
N ALA A 23 3.91 -8.47 7.72
CA ALA A 23 3.88 -9.78 8.38
C ALA A 23 5.12 -10.61 8.03
N VAL A 24 5.48 -10.66 6.76
CA VAL A 24 6.66 -11.40 6.28
C VAL A 24 7.93 -10.85 6.92
N GLN A 25 8.12 -9.52 6.92
CA GLN A 25 9.32 -8.90 7.46
C GLN A 25 9.41 -9.05 8.99
N LEU A 26 8.30 -8.90 9.70
CA LEU A 26 8.26 -9.09 11.15
C LEU A 26 8.57 -10.54 11.53
N LYS A 27 8.08 -11.50 10.75
CA LYS A 27 8.40 -12.91 10.95
C LYS A 27 9.89 -13.19 10.75
N LYS A 28 10.50 -12.61 9.72
CA LYS A 28 11.94 -12.70 9.47
C LYS A 28 12.77 -12.12 10.62
N GLN A 29 12.23 -11.15 11.35
CA GLN A 29 12.90 -10.55 12.51
C GLN A 29 12.70 -11.36 13.79
N GLY A 30 12.02 -12.50 13.72
CA GLY A 30 11.85 -13.41 14.85
C GLY A 30 10.58 -13.21 15.67
N LYS A 31 9.66 -12.35 15.22
CA LYS A 31 8.39 -12.17 15.92
C LYS A 31 7.47 -13.36 15.69
N GLU A 32 6.72 -13.72 16.73
CA GLU A 32 5.73 -14.79 16.65
C GLU A 32 4.46 -14.31 15.95
N GLN A 33 3.72 -15.23 15.32
CA GLN A 33 2.47 -14.91 14.61
C GLN A 33 1.48 -14.16 15.51
N ARG A 34 1.41 -14.53 16.77
CA ARG A 34 0.52 -13.87 17.74
C ARG A 34 0.87 -12.40 17.93
N GLU A 35 2.16 -12.07 18.05
CA GLU A 35 2.62 -10.70 18.17
C GLU A 35 2.35 -9.89 16.90
N ILE A 36 2.61 -10.51 15.74
CA ILE A 36 2.37 -9.87 14.43
C ILE A 36 0.87 -9.57 14.28
N ALA A 37 0.01 -10.51 14.65
CA ALA A 37 -1.43 -10.33 14.59
C ALA A 37 -1.89 -9.14 15.43
N LYS A 38 -1.35 -8.99 16.64
CA LYS A 38 -1.65 -7.85 17.51
C LYS A 38 -1.19 -6.53 16.90
N LEU A 39 0.03 -6.48 16.37
CA LEU A 39 0.57 -5.28 15.74
C LEU A 39 -0.24 -4.85 14.52
N LEU A 40 -0.61 -5.80 13.67
CA LEU A 40 -1.36 -5.50 12.44
C LEU A 40 -2.87 -5.37 12.66
N GLY A 41 -3.36 -5.71 13.85
CA GLY A 41 -4.79 -5.65 14.15
C GLY A 41 -5.61 -6.64 13.34
N VAL A 42 -5.06 -7.81 13.07
CA VAL A 42 -5.71 -8.88 12.32
C VAL A 42 -5.66 -10.19 13.13
N THR A 43 -6.34 -11.23 12.65
CA THR A 43 -6.33 -12.54 13.30
C THR A 43 -5.03 -13.30 13.04
N GLU A 44 -4.70 -14.25 13.91
CA GLU A 44 -3.56 -15.14 13.68
C GLU A 44 -3.77 -15.98 12.40
N ALA A 45 -5.02 -16.35 12.10
CA ALA A 45 -5.37 -17.04 10.87
C ALA A 45 -5.02 -16.21 9.63
N ALA A 46 -5.28 -14.90 9.67
CA ALA A 46 -4.89 -13.98 8.58
C ALA A 46 -3.38 -13.93 8.40
N ILE A 47 -2.62 -13.88 9.50
CA ILE A 47 -1.15 -13.91 9.43
C ILE A 47 -0.67 -15.22 8.80
N SER A 48 -1.23 -16.34 9.21
CA SER A 48 -0.90 -17.64 8.62
C SER A 48 -1.17 -17.65 7.11
N GLN A 49 -2.30 -17.09 6.68
CA GLN A 49 -2.64 -16.99 5.26
C GLN A 49 -1.67 -16.09 4.48
N TYR A 50 -1.24 -14.97 5.07
CA TYR A 50 -0.22 -14.11 4.45
C TYR A 50 1.10 -14.85 4.27
N LEU A 51 1.56 -15.54 5.30
CA LEU A 51 2.86 -16.24 5.27
C LEU A 51 2.84 -17.46 4.33
N ASN A 52 1.68 -18.06 4.10
CA ASN A 52 1.50 -19.21 3.21
C ASN A 52 1.02 -18.82 1.81
N GLU A 53 1.11 -17.56 1.43
CA GLU A 53 0.74 -17.04 0.11
C GLU A 53 -0.72 -17.32 -0.28
N LYS A 54 -1.63 -17.35 0.70
CA LYS A 54 -3.07 -17.61 0.48
C LYS A 54 -3.93 -16.34 0.56
N ARG A 55 -3.32 -15.17 0.79
CA ARG A 55 -4.03 -13.90 0.91
C ARG A 55 -3.16 -12.78 0.37
N ALA A 56 -3.79 -11.74 -0.21
CA ALA A 56 -3.13 -10.55 -0.74
C ALA A 56 -2.08 -10.88 -1.81
N THR A 57 -2.45 -11.74 -2.76
CA THR A 57 -1.56 -12.22 -3.82
C THR A 57 -1.78 -11.52 -5.17
N GLU A 58 -2.76 -10.62 -5.26
CA GLU A 58 -3.14 -9.97 -6.51
C GLU A 58 -2.13 -8.92 -6.98
N ILE A 59 -1.37 -8.35 -6.07
CA ILE A 59 -0.34 -7.35 -6.34
C ILE A 59 1.01 -7.85 -5.86
N LYS A 60 2.03 -7.62 -6.69
CA LYS A 60 3.43 -7.80 -6.30
C LYS A 60 4.03 -6.41 -6.07
N LEU A 61 4.47 -6.14 -4.85
CA LEU A 61 5.06 -4.85 -4.48
C LEU A 61 6.43 -4.65 -5.12
N ASP A 62 6.72 -3.42 -5.53
CA ASP A 62 8.03 -3.05 -6.05
C ASP A 62 9.09 -3.16 -4.95
N ARG A 63 10.33 -3.44 -5.37
CA ARG A 63 11.47 -3.60 -4.44
C ARG A 63 11.67 -2.40 -3.53
N ILE A 64 11.45 -1.19 -4.03
CA ILE A 64 11.59 0.03 -3.24
C ILE A 64 10.57 0.09 -2.11
N ILE A 65 9.35 -0.38 -2.35
CA ILE A 65 8.30 -0.46 -1.32
C ILE A 65 8.68 -1.50 -0.26
N ILE A 66 9.11 -2.68 -0.71
CA ILE A 66 9.55 -3.75 0.19
C ILE A 66 10.70 -3.27 1.09
N SER A 67 11.67 -2.56 0.52
CA SER A 67 12.79 -1.99 1.26
C SER A 67 12.31 -0.99 2.33
N LYS A 68 11.34 -0.13 1.98
CA LYS A 68 10.75 0.81 2.94
C LYS A 68 10.03 0.10 4.08
N ILE A 69 9.28 -0.96 3.76
CA ILE A 69 8.58 -1.76 4.76
C ILE A 69 9.58 -2.41 5.70
N LYS A 70 10.65 -2.99 5.18
CA LYS A 70 11.71 -3.59 5.98
C LYS A 70 12.29 -2.60 6.98
N LYS A 71 12.56 -1.37 6.55
CA LYS A 71 13.05 -0.31 7.45
C LYS A 71 11.99 0.10 8.47
N SER A 72 10.73 0.20 8.04
CA SER A 72 9.61 0.57 8.90
C SER A 72 9.41 -0.44 10.04
N THR A 73 9.55 -1.72 9.78
CA THR A 73 9.34 -2.77 10.79
C THR A 73 10.28 -2.64 11.98
N LYS A 74 11.42 -2.00 11.81
CA LYS A 74 12.38 -1.77 12.91
C LYS A 74 11.93 -0.67 13.86
N LYS A 75 11.01 0.19 13.43
CA LYS A 75 10.52 1.34 14.20
C LYS A 75 9.23 1.05 14.94
N VAL A 76 8.47 0.04 14.50
CA VAL A 76 7.13 -0.21 15.03
C VAL A 76 7.19 -0.98 16.35
N LYS A 77 6.46 -0.48 17.35
CA LYS A 77 6.33 -1.08 18.67
C LYS A 77 4.87 -1.29 19.07
N SER A 78 3.94 -0.64 18.38
CA SER A 78 2.52 -0.65 18.71
C SER A 78 1.68 -0.65 17.44
N PRO A 79 0.38 -1.03 17.53
CA PRO A 79 -0.50 -0.98 16.36
C PRO A 79 -0.61 0.40 15.72
N ILE A 80 -0.58 1.48 16.50
CA ILE A 80 -0.66 2.84 15.94
C ILE A 80 0.59 3.17 15.10
N ASP A 81 1.74 2.64 15.48
CA ASP A 81 2.96 2.81 14.69
C ASP A 81 2.80 2.17 13.31
N ILE A 82 2.16 1.00 13.23
CA ILE A 82 1.86 0.33 11.96
C ILE A 82 0.98 1.23 11.09
N VAL A 83 -0.07 1.83 11.67
CA VAL A 83 -0.96 2.74 10.93
C VAL A 83 -0.15 3.89 10.33
N GLY A 84 0.69 4.53 11.13
CA GLY A 84 1.53 5.63 10.69
C GLY A 84 2.48 5.23 9.57
N GLU A 85 3.17 4.11 9.73
CA GLU A 85 4.11 3.62 8.72
C GLU A 85 3.42 3.22 7.41
N ILE A 86 2.24 2.62 7.49
CA ILE A 86 1.44 2.31 6.29
C ILE A 86 1.02 3.60 5.59
N GLN A 87 0.59 4.63 6.34
CA GLN A 87 0.25 5.92 5.73
C GLN A 87 1.43 6.56 5.01
N GLU A 88 2.63 6.48 5.60
CA GLU A 88 3.86 6.96 4.96
C GLU A 88 4.14 6.22 3.64
N ILE A 89 3.97 4.91 3.64
CA ILE A 89 4.17 4.08 2.45
C ILE A 89 3.15 4.40 1.37
N LEU A 90 1.88 4.54 1.74
CA LEU A 90 0.82 4.91 0.78
C LEU A 90 1.05 6.31 0.19
N ALA A 91 1.49 7.26 1.02
CA ALA A 91 1.84 8.61 0.55
C ALA A 91 2.99 8.55 -0.46
N PHE A 92 4.02 7.75 -0.18
CA PHE A 92 5.15 7.54 -1.10
C PHE A 92 4.67 6.94 -2.43
N ILE A 93 3.79 5.95 -2.39
CA ILE A 93 3.23 5.30 -3.59
C ILE A 93 2.48 6.34 -4.44
N ARG A 94 1.72 7.23 -3.81
CA ARG A 94 1.01 8.31 -4.51
C ARG A 94 1.96 9.35 -5.07
N GLN A 95 2.89 9.85 -4.27
CA GLN A 95 3.81 10.93 -4.66
C GLN A 95 4.75 10.54 -5.78
N THR A 96 5.19 9.30 -5.81
CA THR A 96 6.07 8.77 -6.87
C THR A 96 5.30 8.24 -8.07
N ARG A 97 3.98 8.32 -8.05
CA ARG A 97 3.09 7.81 -9.11
C ARG A 97 3.14 6.29 -9.29
N LEU A 98 3.68 5.55 -8.35
CA LEU A 98 3.59 4.08 -8.37
C LEU A 98 2.14 3.61 -8.33
N ILE A 99 1.24 4.42 -7.73
CA ILE A 99 -0.20 4.14 -7.75
C ILE A 99 -0.73 4.00 -9.19
N CYS A 100 -0.21 4.79 -10.13
CA CYS A 100 -0.61 4.74 -11.54
C CYS A 100 -0.24 3.40 -12.17
N LYS A 101 0.94 2.87 -11.84
CA LYS A 101 1.39 1.56 -12.31
C LYS A 101 0.42 0.46 -11.87
N TYR A 102 0.02 0.47 -10.61
CA TYR A 102 -0.94 -0.51 -10.09
C TYR A 102 -2.34 -0.28 -10.67
N HIS A 103 -2.75 0.98 -10.83
CA HIS A 103 -4.03 1.33 -11.42
C HIS A 103 -4.14 0.80 -12.87
N HIS A 104 -3.08 0.97 -13.67
CA HIS A 104 -3.02 0.43 -15.04
C HIS A 104 -3.20 -1.08 -15.10
N ARG A 105 -2.72 -1.79 -14.08
CA ARG A 105 -2.85 -3.24 -14.02
C ARG A 105 -4.29 -3.69 -13.84
N PHE A 106 -5.09 -2.98 -13.05
CA PHE A 106 -6.44 -3.37 -12.69
C PHE A 106 -7.53 -2.68 -13.51
N MET A 107 -7.18 -1.67 -14.27
CA MET A 107 -8.13 -0.93 -15.10
C MET A 107 -7.56 -0.73 -16.50
N LYS A 108 -8.21 -1.33 -17.50
CA LYS A 108 -7.85 -1.18 -18.91
C LYS A 108 -8.38 0.16 -19.44
N GLY A 109 -7.74 0.69 -20.47
CA GLY A 109 -8.17 1.91 -21.15
C GLY A 109 -7.64 3.20 -20.57
N ILE A 110 -6.80 3.13 -19.54
CA ILE A 110 -6.10 4.30 -19.01
C ILE A 110 -4.93 4.63 -19.92
N PRO A 111 -4.75 5.91 -20.36
CA PRO A 111 -3.59 6.30 -21.13
C PRO A 111 -2.28 6.01 -20.39
N LYS A 112 -1.24 5.61 -21.14
CA LYS A 112 0.08 5.32 -20.55
C LYS A 112 0.68 6.50 -19.82
N ASP A 113 0.40 7.71 -20.29
CA ASP A 113 0.87 8.98 -19.72
C ASP A 113 -0.21 9.69 -18.92
N CYS A 114 -1.10 8.94 -18.30
CA CYS A 114 -2.23 9.49 -17.53
C CYS A 114 -1.72 10.40 -16.40
N TYR A 115 -2.24 11.62 -16.36
CA TYR A 115 -1.89 12.65 -15.39
C TYR A 115 -3.11 13.18 -14.62
N VAL A 116 -4.25 12.52 -14.76
CA VAL A 116 -5.54 13.04 -14.28
C VAL A 116 -5.50 13.36 -12.78
N CYS A 117 -4.96 12.45 -11.97
CA CYS A 117 -4.92 12.65 -10.50
C CYS A 117 -3.94 13.76 -10.06
N PHE A 118 -2.88 13.97 -10.81
CA PHE A 118 -1.81 14.91 -10.43
C PHE A 118 -1.90 16.23 -11.18
N GLY A 119 -2.10 16.18 -12.49
CA GLY A 119 -2.17 17.36 -13.34
C GLY A 119 -3.49 18.11 -13.23
N TYR A 120 -4.60 17.39 -13.21
CA TYR A 120 -5.94 18.00 -13.16
C TYR A 120 -6.15 18.80 -11.88
N VAL A 121 -5.80 18.22 -10.72
CA VAL A 121 -5.97 18.90 -9.42
C VAL A 121 -5.08 20.14 -9.35
N LYS A 122 -3.81 20.03 -9.77
CA LYS A 122 -2.89 21.17 -9.80
C LYS A 122 -3.39 22.32 -10.67
N SER A 123 -3.91 22.00 -11.87
CA SER A 123 -4.43 23.04 -12.77
C SER A 123 -5.65 23.75 -12.19
N ARG A 124 -6.53 23.03 -11.50
CA ARG A 124 -7.70 23.61 -10.83
C ARG A 124 -7.28 24.55 -9.70
N ILE A 125 -6.39 24.09 -8.83
CA ILE A 125 -5.88 24.89 -7.71
C ILE A 125 -5.24 26.18 -8.23
N ASN A 126 -4.43 26.11 -9.28
CA ASN A 126 -3.80 27.27 -9.87
C ASN A 126 -4.82 28.26 -10.46
N LYS A 127 -5.88 27.76 -11.10
CA LYS A 127 -6.97 28.62 -11.60
C LYS A 127 -7.68 29.35 -10.46
N ASP A 128 -7.95 28.66 -9.37
CA ASP A 128 -8.63 29.25 -8.21
C ASP A 128 -7.75 30.31 -7.52
N ARG A 129 -6.43 30.13 -7.50
CA ARG A 129 -5.49 31.12 -6.96
C ARG A 129 -5.36 32.38 -7.83
N GLN A 130 -5.68 32.29 -9.11
CA GLN A 130 -5.62 33.43 -10.04
C GLN A 130 -6.91 34.25 -10.05
N LYS A 131 -7.93 33.81 -9.37
CA LYS A 131 -9.18 34.54 -9.17
C LYS A 131 -9.10 35.36 -7.88
#